data_23cbcc27ba5d8795d3a9a5c0dec478fe
#
_entry.id   23cbcc27ba5d8795d3a9a5c0dec478fe
#
_cell.length_a   1.000
_cell.length_b   1.000
_cell.length_c   1.000
_cell.angle_alpha   90.00
_cell.angle_beta   90.00
_cell.angle_gamma   90.00
#
_symmetry.space_group_name_H-M   'P 1'
#
loop_
_entity.id
_entity.type
_entity.pdbx_description
1 polymer ?
#
loop_
_entity_poly.entity_id
_entity_poly.type
_entity_poly.pdbx_seq_one_letter_code
_entity_poly.pdbx_strand_id
1 'polypeptide(L)'
;MKLPNLIRGIRFLWPFDNHWNLIVSRIFFRKNALLVYRKNDLEILIDHAGQDHNGTRLCIVTDIYSRFLARMTLPETISVLDLGANGGGFPLMLHLHQKRFSRLVCVEMNPNTFQRLQFNMTRNIPGELTLINGAVCGEHRQFELFLGRGDISDSIYAPQSVSSSEGRQSYVVQGYTFDELFRAQFGAGAADICKMDIEGAEYEVMATPGHQCLRACRYLLVELHTTTPERLQQFASELESAGFALLDAGDDKIPGERLYENKSLQ
;
A
#
# COMPACT_ATOMS: atom_id res chain seq x y z
N MET A 1 -30.28 -0.06 2.98
CA MET A 1 -29.08 0.49 3.64
C MET A 1 -29.56 1.22 4.89
N LYS A 2 -29.03 0.88 6.09
CA LYS A 2 -29.45 1.53 7.35
C LYS A 2 -28.96 3.00 7.32
N LEU A 3 -29.79 3.94 7.77
CA LEU A 3 -29.50 5.40 7.78
C LEU A 3 -28.11 5.76 8.36
N PRO A 4 -27.63 5.11 9.45
CA PRO A 4 -26.29 5.37 10.00
C PRO A 4 -25.15 5.07 9.03
N ASN A 5 -25.25 4.02 8.22
CA ASN A 5 -24.22 3.67 7.23
C ASN A 5 -24.20 4.65 6.06
N LEU A 6 -25.35 5.23 5.71
CA LEU A 6 -25.42 6.27 4.67
C LEU A 6 -24.73 7.55 5.14
N ILE A 7 -25.03 8.00 6.37
CA ILE A 7 -24.43 9.21 6.97
C ILE A 7 -22.91 9.02 7.10
N ARG A 8 -22.46 7.86 7.59
CA ARG A 8 -21.03 7.54 7.69
C ARG A 8 -20.36 7.58 6.31
N GLY A 9 -21.00 7.01 5.28
CA GLY A 9 -20.50 7.02 3.90
C GLY A 9 -20.33 8.46 3.36
N ILE A 10 -21.33 9.32 3.58
CA ILE A 10 -21.30 10.73 3.14
C ILE A 10 -20.16 11.50 3.81
N ARG A 11 -19.90 11.27 5.10
CA ARG A 11 -18.80 11.94 5.83
C ARG A 11 -17.44 11.74 5.14
N PHE A 12 -17.18 10.58 4.56
CA PHE A 12 -15.94 10.29 3.84
C PHE A 12 -15.90 10.85 2.40
N LEU A 13 -17.02 11.34 1.89
CA LEU A 13 -17.07 12.02 0.57
C LEU A 13 -16.89 13.53 0.70
N TRP A 14 -17.25 14.09 1.85
CA TRP A 14 -17.22 15.53 2.11
C TRP A 14 -15.88 16.23 1.90
N PRO A 15 -14.71 15.61 2.22
CA PRO A 15 -13.41 16.20 1.99
C PRO A 15 -12.99 16.36 0.53
N PHE A 16 -13.79 15.89 -0.43
CA PHE A 16 -13.51 15.98 -1.87
C PHE A 16 -14.26 17.13 -2.53
N ASP A 17 -13.61 17.81 -3.48
CA ASP A 17 -14.15 19.01 -4.13
C ASP A 17 -15.41 18.71 -4.94
N ASN A 18 -15.52 17.50 -5.49
CA ASN A 18 -16.69 17.04 -6.24
C ASN A 18 -17.66 16.17 -5.40
N HIS A 19 -17.69 16.36 -4.07
CA HIS A 19 -18.49 15.55 -3.14
C HIS A 19 -19.98 15.44 -3.51
N TRP A 20 -20.59 16.49 -4.05
CA TRP A 20 -21.99 16.42 -4.48
C TRP A 20 -22.19 15.43 -5.63
N ASN A 21 -21.31 15.44 -6.62
CA ASN A 21 -21.36 14.48 -7.74
C ASN A 21 -21.16 13.04 -7.24
N LEU A 22 -20.24 12.85 -6.28
CA LEU A 22 -19.98 11.54 -5.66
C LEU A 22 -21.21 11.06 -4.88
N ILE A 23 -21.85 11.93 -4.09
CA ILE A 23 -23.07 11.59 -3.33
C ILE A 23 -24.21 11.19 -4.28
N VAL A 24 -24.47 12.00 -5.31
CA VAL A 24 -25.50 11.71 -6.32
C VAL A 24 -25.19 10.37 -7.01
N SER A 25 -23.96 10.15 -7.44
CA SER A 25 -23.55 8.89 -8.08
C SER A 25 -23.77 7.69 -7.14
N ARG A 26 -23.41 7.81 -5.86
CA ARG A 26 -23.58 6.73 -4.89
C ARG A 26 -25.05 6.44 -4.51
N ILE A 27 -25.92 7.42 -4.60
CA ILE A 27 -27.35 7.25 -4.30
C ILE A 27 -28.10 6.73 -5.52
N PHE A 28 -27.93 7.36 -6.68
CA PHE A 28 -28.76 7.13 -7.86
C PHE A 28 -28.13 6.18 -8.89
N PHE A 29 -26.78 6.11 -8.95
CA PHE A 29 -26.03 5.33 -9.94
C PHE A 29 -25.14 4.27 -9.29
N ARG A 30 -25.72 3.49 -8.38
CA ARG A 30 -24.97 2.49 -7.57
C ARG A 30 -24.24 1.42 -8.38
N LYS A 31 -24.63 1.22 -9.64
CA LYS A 31 -23.94 0.28 -10.55
C LYS A 31 -22.60 0.83 -11.05
N ASN A 32 -22.41 2.15 -11.00
CA ASN A 32 -21.14 2.77 -11.35
C ASN A 32 -20.16 2.54 -10.22
N ALA A 33 -19.29 1.55 -10.39
CA ALA A 33 -18.28 1.21 -9.38
C ALA A 33 -17.11 2.20 -9.44
N LEU A 34 -16.65 2.56 -10.63
CA LEU A 34 -15.52 3.46 -10.86
C LEU A 34 -15.97 4.93 -10.82
N LEU A 35 -15.38 5.69 -9.93
CA LEU A 35 -15.64 7.11 -9.76
C LEU A 35 -14.33 7.89 -9.64
N VAL A 36 -14.27 9.06 -10.28
CA VAL A 36 -13.15 9.99 -10.12
C VAL A 36 -13.44 10.94 -8.95
N TYR A 37 -12.58 10.89 -7.96
CA TYR A 37 -12.56 11.78 -6.80
C TYR A 37 -11.61 12.93 -7.05
N ARG A 38 -12.01 14.16 -6.71
CA ARG A 38 -11.19 15.35 -6.87
C ARG A 38 -10.89 15.96 -5.52
N LYS A 39 -9.61 16.23 -5.27
CA LYS A 39 -9.14 16.91 -4.05
C LYS A 39 -7.94 17.77 -4.39
N ASN A 40 -8.10 19.09 -4.24
CA ASN A 40 -7.15 20.06 -4.78
C ASN A 40 -6.93 19.78 -6.29
N ASP A 41 -5.69 19.64 -6.72
CA ASP A 41 -5.35 19.35 -8.12
C ASP A 41 -5.36 17.84 -8.46
N LEU A 42 -5.67 16.97 -7.48
CA LEU A 42 -5.67 15.52 -7.69
C LEU A 42 -6.98 15.02 -8.32
N GLU A 43 -6.84 14.10 -9.28
CA GLU A 43 -7.92 13.31 -9.84
C GLU A 43 -7.65 11.82 -9.57
N ILE A 44 -8.45 11.21 -8.70
CA ILE A 44 -8.19 9.89 -8.13
C ILE A 44 -9.29 8.93 -8.57
N LEU A 45 -8.93 7.90 -9.30
CA LEU A 45 -9.85 6.84 -9.71
C LEU A 45 -10.03 5.85 -8.56
N ILE A 46 -11.26 5.69 -8.10
CA ILE A 46 -11.65 4.80 -7.01
C ILE A 46 -12.66 3.78 -7.50
N ASP A 47 -12.40 2.49 -7.28
CA ASP A 47 -13.34 1.41 -7.51
C ASP A 47 -14.07 1.03 -6.22
N HIS A 48 -15.37 1.33 -6.18
CA HIS A 48 -16.21 0.95 -5.05
C HIS A 48 -16.54 -0.55 -4.98
N ALA A 49 -16.46 -1.25 -6.11
CA ALA A 49 -16.66 -2.70 -6.14
C ALA A 49 -15.40 -3.43 -5.68
N GLY A 50 -14.21 -2.87 -5.96
CA GLY A 50 -12.91 -3.36 -5.48
C GLY A 50 -12.52 -2.84 -4.10
N GLN A 51 -13.42 -2.18 -3.39
CA GLN A 51 -13.19 -1.66 -2.03
C GLN A 51 -12.08 -0.60 -1.89
N ASP A 52 -11.56 0.00 -2.97
CA ASP A 52 -10.55 1.08 -2.92
C ASP A 52 -10.96 2.25 -2.00
N HIS A 53 -12.25 2.34 -1.71
CA HIS A 53 -12.75 3.33 -0.76
C HIS A 53 -12.32 3.03 0.70
N ASN A 54 -11.88 1.82 1.01
CA ASN A 54 -11.30 1.44 2.30
C ASN A 54 -9.75 1.48 2.28
N GLY A 55 -9.11 1.37 1.10
CA GLY A 55 -7.66 1.52 0.91
C GLY A 55 -7.32 2.95 0.49
N THR A 56 -7.20 3.18 -0.82
CA THR A 56 -6.72 4.44 -1.44
C THR A 56 -7.41 5.69 -0.87
N ARG A 57 -8.75 5.67 -0.73
CA ARG A 57 -9.49 6.84 -0.21
C ARG A 57 -9.17 7.12 1.25
N LEU A 58 -9.08 6.10 2.11
CA LEU A 58 -8.82 6.31 3.53
C LEU A 58 -7.46 6.94 3.78
N CYS A 59 -6.43 6.56 3.02
CA CYS A 59 -5.11 7.20 3.10
C CYS A 59 -5.17 8.73 2.89
N ILE A 60 -6.16 9.21 2.13
CA ILE A 60 -6.29 10.62 1.75
C ILE A 60 -7.16 11.41 2.73
N VAL A 61 -8.15 10.77 3.35
CA VAL A 61 -9.15 11.48 4.18
C VAL A 61 -9.05 11.18 5.67
N THR A 62 -8.13 10.30 6.07
CA THR A 62 -7.84 9.97 7.47
C THR A 62 -6.35 10.15 7.76
N ASP A 63 -5.97 9.99 9.01
CA ASP A 63 -4.59 10.10 9.47
C ASP A 63 -3.87 8.74 9.62
N ILE A 64 -4.41 7.70 8.98
CA ILE A 64 -3.90 6.32 9.09
C ILE A 64 -2.38 6.24 8.85
N TYR A 65 -1.87 6.95 7.84
CA TYR A 65 -0.43 7.04 7.55
C TYR A 65 0.15 8.42 7.84
N SER A 66 -0.63 9.50 7.67
CA SER A 66 -0.11 10.87 7.83
C SER A 66 0.34 11.17 9.26
N ARG A 67 -0.24 10.50 10.26
CA ARG A 67 0.22 10.58 11.66
C ARG A 67 1.67 10.16 11.84
N PHE A 68 2.13 9.16 11.10
CA PHE A 68 3.51 8.68 11.13
C PHE A 68 4.47 9.66 10.42
N LEU A 69 4.00 10.37 9.40
CA LEU A 69 4.80 11.37 8.70
C LEU A 69 5.33 12.45 9.64
N ALA A 70 4.53 12.85 10.64
CA ALA A 70 4.94 13.81 11.67
C ALA A 70 6.07 13.30 12.59
N ARG A 71 6.32 11.99 12.61
CA ARG A 71 7.39 11.34 13.39
C ARG A 71 8.69 11.19 12.60
N MET A 72 8.65 11.41 11.29
CA MET A 72 9.80 11.26 10.40
C MET A 72 10.48 12.61 10.17
N THR A 73 11.80 12.62 10.16
CA THR A 73 12.59 13.77 9.72
C THR A 73 12.95 13.58 8.25
N LEU A 74 12.20 14.19 7.35
CA LEU A 74 12.30 14.00 5.92
C LEU A 74 12.58 15.31 5.18
N PRO A 75 13.43 15.30 4.14
CA PRO A 75 13.57 16.44 3.23
C PRO A 75 12.28 16.68 2.46
N GLU A 76 12.22 17.77 1.71
CA GLU A 76 11.08 18.07 0.84
C GLU A 76 10.98 17.06 -0.32
N THR A 77 12.12 16.67 -0.87
CA THR A 77 12.23 15.70 -1.97
C THR A 77 12.74 14.37 -1.41
N ILE A 78 11.96 13.31 -1.58
CA ILE A 78 12.19 11.99 -0.98
C ILE A 78 12.19 10.87 -2.01
N SER A 79 12.82 9.76 -1.66
CA SER A 79 12.77 8.51 -2.38
C SER A 79 11.88 7.50 -1.62
N VAL A 80 10.95 6.86 -2.33
CA VAL A 80 9.92 6.00 -1.72
C VAL A 80 9.81 4.67 -2.45
N LEU A 81 9.73 3.60 -1.67
CA LEU A 81 9.35 2.25 -2.10
C LEU A 81 8.04 1.86 -1.40
N ASP A 82 6.95 1.76 -2.17
CA ASP A 82 5.60 1.40 -1.68
C ASP A 82 5.26 -0.02 -2.13
N LEU A 83 5.34 -0.98 -1.20
CA LEU A 83 5.05 -2.39 -1.40
C LEU A 83 3.63 -2.68 -0.94
N GLY A 84 2.78 -3.18 -1.86
CA GLY A 84 1.34 -3.25 -1.67
C GLY A 84 0.70 -1.88 -1.85
N ALA A 85 1.00 -1.21 -2.97
CA ALA A 85 0.62 0.18 -3.19
C ALA A 85 -0.89 0.39 -3.37
N ASN A 86 -1.65 -0.69 -3.62
CA ASN A 86 -3.08 -0.60 -3.92
C ASN A 86 -3.34 0.43 -5.03
N GLY A 87 -4.33 1.28 -4.94
CA GLY A 87 -4.58 2.38 -5.88
C GLY A 87 -3.70 3.63 -5.68
N GLY A 88 -2.60 3.53 -4.91
CA GLY A 88 -1.64 4.62 -4.72
C GLY A 88 -2.00 5.63 -3.63
N GLY A 89 -2.78 5.20 -2.64
CA GLY A 89 -3.24 6.09 -1.56
C GLY A 89 -2.11 6.70 -0.75
N PHE A 90 -1.07 5.91 -0.43
CA PHE A 90 0.08 6.37 0.35
C PHE A 90 0.90 7.46 -0.37
N PRO A 91 1.38 7.25 -1.61
CA PRO A 91 2.10 8.32 -2.32
C PRO A 91 1.24 9.55 -2.61
N LEU A 92 -0.07 9.41 -2.87
CA LEU A 92 -0.98 10.55 -3.01
C LEU A 92 -1.10 11.35 -1.71
N MET A 93 -1.16 10.67 -0.58
CA MET A 93 -1.13 11.32 0.74
C MET A 93 0.18 12.08 0.96
N LEU A 94 1.33 11.49 0.66
CA LEU A 94 2.63 12.17 0.74
C LEU A 94 2.67 13.42 -0.14
N HIS A 95 2.14 13.34 -1.35
CA HIS A 95 2.05 14.48 -2.27
C HIS A 95 1.14 15.60 -1.70
N LEU A 96 0.00 15.26 -1.12
CA LEU A 96 -0.86 16.23 -0.42
C LEU A 96 -0.17 16.91 0.76
N HIS A 97 0.79 16.22 1.40
CA HIS A 97 1.67 16.77 2.43
C HIS A 97 2.92 17.46 1.84
N GLN A 98 2.86 17.87 0.55
CA GLN A 98 3.88 18.65 -0.16
C GLN A 98 5.23 17.94 -0.30
N LYS A 99 5.26 16.61 -0.21
CA LYS A 99 6.46 15.84 -0.55
C LYS A 99 6.57 15.70 -2.06
N ARG A 100 7.79 15.89 -2.57
CA ARG A 100 8.19 15.62 -3.93
C ARG A 100 8.96 14.31 -3.97
N PHE A 101 8.99 13.67 -5.12
CA PHE A 101 9.68 12.40 -5.26
C PHE A 101 10.91 12.57 -6.16
N SER A 102 12.10 12.25 -5.62
CA SER A 102 13.29 12.00 -6.43
C SER A 102 13.18 10.66 -7.14
N ARG A 103 12.50 9.70 -6.48
CA ARG A 103 12.15 8.38 -7.00
C ARG A 103 10.92 7.85 -6.28
N LEU A 104 9.94 7.37 -7.02
CA LEU A 104 8.78 6.66 -6.48
C LEU A 104 8.65 5.33 -7.18
N VAL A 105 8.72 4.24 -6.39
CA VAL A 105 8.50 2.87 -6.85
C VAL A 105 7.28 2.33 -6.15
N CYS A 106 6.27 1.87 -6.90
CA CYS A 106 5.06 1.27 -6.38
C CYS A 106 4.90 -0.16 -6.93
N VAL A 107 4.65 -1.11 -6.04
CA VAL A 107 4.43 -2.52 -6.39
C VAL A 107 3.03 -2.91 -5.97
N GLU A 108 2.25 -3.45 -6.92
CA GLU A 108 0.88 -3.92 -6.69
C GLU A 108 0.62 -5.20 -7.46
N MET A 109 0.14 -6.25 -6.79
CA MET A 109 0.02 -7.57 -7.40
C MET A 109 -1.26 -7.76 -8.22
N ASN A 110 -2.39 -7.19 -7.79
CA ASN A 110 -3.65 -7.35 -8.49
C ASN A 110 -3.68 -6.52 -9.78
N PRO A 111 -3.85 -7.12 -10.98
CA PRO A 111 -3.75 -6.39 -12.24
C PRO A 111 -4.85 -5.33 -12.42
N ASN A 112 -6.04 -5.54 -11.86
CA ASN A 112 -7.11 -4.54 -11.92
C ASN A 112 -6.82 -3.34 -11.02
N THR A 113 -6.30 -3.58 -9.81
CA THR A 113 -5.86 -2.55 -8.88
C THR A 113 -4.65 -1.82 -9.44
N PHE A 114 -3.73 -2.55 -10.06
CA PHE A 114 -2.55 -1.97 -10.71
C PHE A 114 -2.91 -1.00 -11.86
N GLN A 115 -3.94 -1.29 -12.66
CA GLN A 115 -4.42 -0.33 -13.68
C GLN A 115 -4.90 0.98 -13.05
N ARG A 116 -5.58 0.90 -11.90
CA ARG A 116 -6.00 2.10 -11.16
C ARG A 116 -4.82 2.83 -10.53
N LEU A 117 -3.86 2.09 -10.00
CA LEU A 117 -2.57 2.64 -9.54
C LEU A 117 -1.87 3.42 -10.67
N GLN A 118 -1.77 2.81 -11.86
CA GLN A 118 -1.17 3.48 -13.03
C GLN A 118 -1.88 4.80 -13.34
N PHE A 119 -3.21 4.80 -13.42
CA PHE A 119 -3.97 6.03 -13.65
C PHE A 119 -3.67 7.07 -12.56
N ASN A 120 -3.80 6.68 -11.29
CA ASN A 120 -3.67 7.59 -10.16
C ASN A 120 -2.26 8.19 -10.07
N MET A 121 -1.23 7.39 -10.30
CA MET A 121 0.14 7.87 -10.24
C MET A 121 0.51 8.76 -11.43
N THR A 122 0.26 8.29 -12.65
CA THR A 122 0.63 9.04 -13.87
C THR A 122 -0.15 10.34 -14.01
N ARG A 123 -1.38 10.40 -13.49
CA ARG A 123 -2.21 11.59 -13.53
C ARG A 123 -1.78 12.66 -12.53
N ASN A 124 -1.27 12.26 -11.36
CA ASN A 124 -1.14 13.15 -10.22
C ASN A 124 0.31 13.38 -9.77
N ILE A 125 1.23 12.46 -10.05
CA ILE A 125 2.59 12.51 -9.51
C ILE A 125 3.56 12.86 -10.65
N PRO A 126 4.19 14.03 -10.62
CA PRO A 126 5.26 14.37 -11.54
C PRO A 126 6.59 13.72 -11.12
N GLY A 127 7.47 13.45 -12.07
CA GLY A 127 8.84 13.00 -11.81
C GLY A 127 9.08 11.54 -12.16
N GLU A 128 10.17 10.98 -11.61
CA GLU A 128 10.58 9.60 -11.87
C GLU A 128 9.69 8.61 -11.11
N LEU A 129 8.94 7.83 -11.87
CA LEU A 129 7.91 6.92 -11.39
C LEU A 129 8.12 5.53 -11.98
N THR A 130 8.24 4.52 -11.12
CA THR A 130 8.27 3.11 -11.53
C THR A 130 7.08 2.37 -10.93
N LEU A 131 6.26 1.77 -11.78
CA LEU A 131 5.10 0.99 -11.38
C LEU A 131 5.31 -0.48 -11.80
N ILE A 132 5.17 -1.40 -10.84
CA ILE A 132 5.43 -2.83 -11.04
C ILE A 132 4.17 -3.61 -10.70
N ASN A 133 3.64 -4.35 -11.69
CA ASN A 133 2.62 -5.35 -11.41
C ASN A 133 3.30 -6.63 -10.97
N GLY A 134 3.34 -6.86 -9.67
CA GLY A 134 4.04 -7.98 -9.06
C GLY A 134 3.71 -8.15 -7.59
N ALA A 135 4.01 -9.31 -7.05
CA ALA A 135 3.93 -9.62 -5.63
C ALA A 135 5.31 -9.47 -4.97
N VAL A 136 5.33 -9.16 -3.67
CA VAL A 136 6.54 -9.18 -2.85
C VAL A 136 6.49 -10.40 -1.95
N CYS A 137 7.55 -11.20 -1.93
CA CYS A 137 7.59 -12.46 -1.18
C CYS A 137 9.04 -12.82 -0.82
N GLY A 138 9.22 -13.96 -0.14
CA GLY A 138 10.55 -14.39 0.33
C GLY A 138 11.48 -14.93 -0.76
N GLU A 139 10.95 -15.38 -1.89
CA GLU A 139 11.73 -15.95 -2.99
C GLU A 139 11.14 -15.59 -4.35
N HIS A 140 11.99 -15.57 -5.38
CA HIS A 140 11.57 -15.33 -6.75
C HIS A 140 10.74 -16.52 -7.27
N ARG A 141 9.43 -16.33 -7.46
CA ARG A 141 8.50 -17.35 -7.93
C ARG A 141 7.27 -16.74 -8.61
N GLN A 142 6.52 -17.56 -9.34
CA GLN A 142 5.24 -17.17 -9.90
C GLN A 142 4.09 -17.69 -9.03
N PHE A 143 3.04 -16.88 -8.95
CA PHE A 143 1.79 -17.25 -8.31
C PHE A 143 0.68 -17.29 -9.36
N GLU A 144 -0.15 -18.32 -9.31
CA GLU A 144 -1.44 -18.32 -10.00
C GLU A 144 -2.52 -17.97 -8.96
N LEU A 145 -3.15 -16.82 -9.15
CA LEU A 145 -4.14 -16.29 -8.24
C LEU A 145 -5.47 -16.13 -8.97
N PHE A 146 -6.58 -16.21 -8.23
CA PHE A 146 -7.88 -15.92 -8.81
C PHE A 146 -8.12 -14.42 -8.79
N LEU A 147 -8.56 -13.90 -9.95
CA LEU A 147 -8.92 -12.49 -10.07
C LEU A 147 -10.16 -12.23 -9.20
N GLY A 148 -9.91 -11.75 -8.00
CA GLY A 148 -10.92 -11.13 -7.18
C GLY A 148 -11.39 -9.83 -7.84
N ARG A 149 -12.35 -9.15 -7.24
CA ARG A 149 -12.76 -7.82 -7.70
C ARG A 149 -11.70 -6.73 -7.44
N GLY A 150 -10.48 -7.13 -7.00
CA GLY A 150 -9.44 -6.24 -6.52
C GLY A 150 -9.75 -5.80 -5.10
N ASP A 151 -9.97 -6.76 -4.21
CA ASP A 151 -10.17 -6.48 -2.78
C ASP A 151 -8.88 -5.90 -2.17
N ILE A 152 -9.03 -5.04 -1.18
CA ILE A 152 -7.89 -4.47 -0.44
C ILE A 152 -7.09 -5.53 0.31
N SER A 153 -7.63 -6.71 0.53
CA SER A 153 -7.03 -7.84 1.23
C SER A 153 -6.64 -9.00 0.30
N ASP A 154 -6.32 -8.71 -0.97
CA ASP A 154 -5.77 -9.73 -1.87
C ASP A 154 -4.39 -10.16 -1.38
N SER A 155 -4.25 -11.42 -0.95
CA SER A 155 -3.03 -11.99 -0.38
C SER A 155 -2.55 -13.20 -1.18
N ILE A 156 -1.23 -13.38 -1.28
CA ILE A 156 -0.64 -14.60 -1.84
C ILE A 156 -0.94 -15.85 -0.99
N TYR A 157 -1.38 -15.65 0.25
CA TYR A 157 -1.80 -16.71 1.18
C TYR A 157 -3.32 -16.88 1.27
N ALA A 158 -4.09 -16.10 0.51
CA ALA A 158 -5.55 -16.26 0.52
C ALA A 158 -5.92 -17.70 0.19
N PRO A 159 -6.74 -18.39 1.01
CA PRO A 159 -7.11 -19.77 0.74
C PRO A 159 -7.81 -19.82 -0.62
N GLN A 160 -7.21 -20.51 -1.56
CA GLN A 160 -7.86 -20.87 -2.82
C GLN A 160 -8.95 -21.90 -2.50
N SER A 161 -10.07 -21.44 -1.94
CA SER A 161 -11.19 -22.35 -1.65
C SER A 161 -11.73 -22.86 -2.97
N VAL A 162 -11.47 -24.14 -3.25
CA VAL A 162 -11.88 -24.86 -4.45
C VAL A 162 -13.40 -24.78 -4.69
N SER A 163 -14.19 -24.54 -3.64
CA SER A 163 -15.66 -24.46 -3.70
C SER A 163 -16.22 -23.17 -4.32
N SER A 164 -15.39 -22.18 -4.64
CA SER A 164 -15.84 -20.91 -5.24
C SER A 164 -15.10 -20.55 -6.54
N SER A 165 -14.33 -21.47 -7.11
CA SER A 165 -13.51 -21.22 -8.32
C SER A 165 -14.25 -21.35 -9.65
N GLU A 166 -15.45 -21.95 -9.66
CA GLU A 166 -16.24 -22.06 -10.90
C GLU A 166 -16.60 -20.67 -11.44
N GLY A 167 -16.04 -20.32 -12.60
CA GLY A 167 -16.30 -19.06 -13.30
C GLY A 167 -15.40 -17.88 -12.88
N ARG A 168 -14.39 -18.07 -12.03
CA ARG A 168 -13.40 -17.03 -11.74
C ARG A 168 -12.25 -17.10 -12.74
N GLN A 169 -11.83 -15.94 -13.23
CA GLN A 169 -10.65 -15.80 -14.06
C GLN A 169 -9.40 -15.87 -13.17
N SER A 170 -8.44 -16.73 -13.50
CA SER A 170 -7.13 -16.73 -12.87
C SER A 170 -6.18 -15.77 -13.59
N TYR A 171 -5.15 -15.34 -12.89
CA TYR A 171 -4.04 -14.58 -13.43
C TYR A 171 -2.73 -15.05 -12.82
N VAL A 172 -1.65 -14.89 -13.58
CA VAL A 172 -0.29 -15.18 -13.11
C VAL A 172 0.37 -13.88 -12.74
N VAL A 173 0.94 -13.82 -11.52
CA VAL A 173 1.73 -12.68 -11.04
C VAL A 173 3.14 -13.14 -10.70
N GLN A 174 4.13 -12.31 -11.07
CA GLN A 174 5.52 -12.56 -10.70
C GLN A 174 5.76 -12.09 -9.26
N GLY A 175 6.30 -12.99 -8.44
CA GLY A 175 6.79 -12.68 -7.10
C GLY A 175 8.28 -12.34 -7.15
N TYR A 176 8.65 -11.31 -6.42
CA TYR A 176 10.00 -10.79 -6.29
C TYR A 176 10.41 -10.77 -4.82
N THR A 177 11.69 -10.98 -4.55
CA THR A 177 12.26 -10.68 -3.24
C THR A 177 12.40 -9.16 -3.06
N PHE A 178 12.47 -8.73 -1.82
CA PHE A 178 12.75 -7.32 -1.51
C PHE A 178 14.05 -6.84 -2.18
N ASP A 179 15.11 -7.65 -2.07
CA ASP A 179 16.43 -7.33 -2.62
C ASP A 179 16.45 -7.17 -4.13
N GLU A 180 15.70 -8.01 -4.86
CA GLU A 180 15.57 -7.90 -6.33
C GLU A 180 14.94 -6.57 -6.70
N LEU A 181 13.80 -6.23 -6.08
CA LEU A 181 13.11 -4.97 -6.33
C LEU A 181 14.00 -3.77 -5.96
N PHE A 182 14.59 -3.81 -4.76
CA PHE A 182 15.39 -2.70 -4.28
C PHE A 182 16.62 -2.47 -5.18
N ARG A 183 17.40 -3.50 -5.48
CA ARG A 183 18.60 -3.38 -6.33
C ARG A 183 18.27 -2.93 -7.74
N ALA A 184 17.18 -3.43 -8.33
CA ALA A 184 16.76 -3.03 -9.66
C ALA A 184 16.39 -1.55 -9.74
N GLN A 185 15.83 -0.99 -8.65
CA GLN A 185 15.28 0.36 -8.65
C GLN A 185 16.20 1.40 -7.98
N PHE A 186 16.94 1.03 -6.97
CA PHE A 186 17.79 1.94 -6.19
C PHE A 186 19.29 1.68 -6.37
N GLY A 187 19.67 0.50 -6.92
CA GLY A 187 21.08 0.11 -7.08
C GLY A 187 21.79 0.07 -5.73
N ALA A 188 22.85 0.87 -5.57
CA ALA A 188 23.58 1.08 -4.32
C ALA A 188 23.06 2.28 -3.51
N GLY A 189 21.96 2.92 -3.94
CA GLY A 189 21.35 4.07 -3.27
C GLY A 189 20.52 3.67 -2.05
N ALA A 190 19.84 4.66 -1.46
CA ALA A 190 18.98 4.47 -0.30
C ALA A 190 17.55 4.91 -0.61
N ALA A 191 16.59 4.43 0.16
CA ALA A 191 15.21 4.92 0.18
C ALA A 191 14.94 5.66 1.49
N ASP A 192 14.30 6.83 1.39
CA ASP A 192 13.88 7.57 2.59
C ASP A 192 12.76 6.84 3.32
N ILE A 193 11.79 6.30 2.57
CA ILE A 193 10.67 5.54 3.13
C ILE A 193 10.48 4.24 2.33
N CYS A 194 10.39 3.12 3.04
CA CYS A 194 9.77 1.89 2.57
C CYS A 194 8.42 1.72 3.29
N LYS A 195 7.30 1.70 2.55
CA LYS A 195 6.04 1.18 3.08
C LYS A 195 5.93 -0.29 2.69
N MET A 196 5.53 -1.12 3.64
CA MET A 196 5.32 -2.56 3.44
C MET A 196 3.97 -2.95 4.03
N ASP A 197 3.02 -3.22 3.15
CA ASP A 197 1.66 -3.63 3.46
C ASP A 197 1.25 -4.64 2.37
N ILE A 198 1.65 -5.89 2.58
CA ILE A 198 1.64 -6.99 1.60
C ILE A 198 0.84 -8.20 2.09
N GLU A 199 -0.14 -7.92 2.96
CA GLU A 199 -1.21 -8.83 3.35
C GLU A 199 -0.71 -10.18 3.88
N GLY A 200 0.27 -10.13 4.79
CA GLY A 200 0.83 -11.28 5.52
C GLY A 200 2.14 -11.83 4.96
N ALA A 201 2.61 -11.33 3.82
CA ALA A 201 3.91 -11.73 3.28
C ALA A 201 5.11 -11.05 3.96
N GLU A 202 4.89 -10.06 4.83
CA GLU A 202 5.92 -9.35 5.60
C GLU A 202 6.80 -10.33 6.37
N TYR A 203 6.18 -11.34 6.97
CA TYR A 203 6.88 -12.35 7.77
C TYR A 203 7.71 -13.33 6.93
N GLU A 204 7.24 -13.67 5.72
CA GLU A 204 8.01 -14.49 4.78
C GLU A 204 9.23 -13.72 4.27
N VAL A 205 9.04 -12.45 3.88
CA VAL A 205 10.12 -11.58 3.42
C VAL A 205 11.23 -11.51 4.46
N MET A 206 10.88 -11.30 5.73
CA MET A 206 11.87 -11.18 6.82
C MET A 206 12.48 -12.54 7.25
N ALA A 207 11.79 -13.65 7.01
CA ALA A 207 12.30 -14.99 7.34
C ALA A 207 13.29 -15.55 6.30
N THR A 208 13.46 -14.89 5.15
CA THR A 208 14.32 -15.36 4.06
C THR A 208 15.49 -14.40 3.81
N PRO A 209 16.60 -14.86 3.18
CA PRO A 209 17.78 -14.00 2.94
C PRO A 209 17.56 -12.81 1.99
N GLY A 210 16.45 -12.76 1.29
CA GLY A 210 16.19 -11.79 0.21
C GLY A 210 15.76 -10.39 0.68
N HIS A 211 16.14 -9.94 1.88
CA HIS A 211 15.76 -8.66 2.47
C HIS A 211 16.94 -7.79 2.93
N GLN A 212 18.18 -8.12 2.56
CA GLN A 212 19.38 -7.44 3.06
C GLN A 212 19.42 -5.95 2.69
N CYS A 213 18.83 -5.58 1.54
CA CYS A 213 18.75 -4.18 1.11
C CYS A 213 17.80 -3.33 1.95
N LEU A 214 17.00 -3.94 2.86
CA LEU A 214 16.17 -3.18 3.79
C LEU A 214 17.01 -2.23 4.65
N ARG A 215 18.27 -2.59 4.95
CA ARG A 215 19.24 -1.75 5.65
C ARG A 215 19.55 -0.42 4.95
N ALA A 216 19.22 -0.29 3.67
CA ALA A 216 19.34 0.95 2.91
C ALA A 216 18.06 1.81 2.95
N CYS A 217 17.04 1.42 3.70
CA CYS A 217 15.85 2.22 3.96
C CYS A 217 16.00 2.97 5.27
N ARG A 218 15.71 4.30 5.26
CA ARG A 218 15.78 5.12 6.48
C ARG A 218 14.59 4.89 7.39
N TYR A 219 13.39 4.88 6.83
CA TYR A 219 12.16 4.55 7.55
C TYR A 219 11.46 3.35 6.94
N LEU A 220 10.97 2.46 7.79
CA LEU A 220 10.07 1.37 7.42
C LEU A 220 8.72 1.61 8.09
N LEU A 221 7.69 1.85 7.27
CA LEU A 221 6.30 1.88 7.69
C LEU A 221 5.66 0.56 7.27
N VAL A 222 5.35 -0.31 8.22
CA VAL A 222 4.83 -1.65 7.94
C VAL A 222 3.46 -1.85 8.59
N GLU A 223 2.53 -2.45 7.85
CA GLU A 223 1.31 -3.00 8.42
C GLU A 223 1.55 -4.46 8.78
N LEU A 224 1.43 -4.77 10.08
CA LEU A 224 1.61 -6.13 10.60
C LEU A 224 0.27 -6.85 10.59
N HIS A 225 0.19 -7.94 9.85
CA HIS A 225 -0.99 -8.79 9.77
C HIS A 225 -0.98 -9.87 10.85
N THR A 226 -2.16 -10.47 11.10
CA THR A 226 -2.31 -11.51 12.13
C THR A 226 -1.41 -12.71 11.84
N THR A 227 -0.58 -13.09 12.81
CA THR A 227 0.38 -14.19 12.71
C THR A 227 0.59 -14.88 14.07
N THR A 228 1.50 -15.86 14.15
CA THR A 228 1.88 -16.48 15.42
C THR A 228 2.85 -15.60 16.20
N PRO A 229 2.89 -15.71 17.55
CA PRO A 229 3.84 -14.96 18.37
C PRO A 229 5.32 -15.18 17.96
N GLU A 230 5.66 -16.42 17.55
CA GLU A 230 7.02 -16.78 17.13
C GLU A 230 7.45 -16.03 15.87
N ARG A 231 6.57 -15.94 14.87
CA ARG A 231 6.81 -15.18 13.63
C ARG A 231 6.94 -13.69 13.91
N LEU A 232 6.10 -13.15 14.79
CA LEU A 232 6.18 -11.75 15.18
C LEU A 232 7.51 -11.44 15.89
N GLN A 233 7.95 -12.33 16.78
CA GLN A 233 9.23 -12.19 17.47
C GLN A 233 10.41 -12.29 16.50
N GLN A 234 10.36 -13.24 15.54
CA GLN A 234 11.38 -13.35 14.50
C GLN A 234 11.45 -12.07 13.67
N PHE A 235 10.31 -11.57 13.19
CA PHE A 235 10.23 -10.32 12.45
C PHE A 235 10.89 -9.15 13.20
N ALA A 236 10.59 -8.98 14.48
CA ALA A 236 11.16 -7.93 15.30
C ALA A 236 12.69 -8.10 15.45
N SER A 237 13.18 -9.33 15.67
CA SER A 237 14.60 -9.64 15.77
C SER A 237 15.37 -9.37 14.50
N GLU A 238 14.79 -9.69 13.32
CA GLU A 238 15.40 -9.40 12.01
C GLU A 238 15.48 -7.89 11.76
N LEU A 239 14.43 -7.12 12.11
CA LEU A 239 14.48 -5.66 12.01
C LEU A 239 15.54 -5.05 12.91
N GLU A 240 15.67 -5.51 14.17
CA GLU A 240 16.71 -5.05 15.09
C GLU A 240 18.11 -5.36 14.53
N SER A 241 18.31 -6.57 14.00
CA SER A 241 19.55 -6.98 13.35
C SER A 241 19.88 -6.17 12.10
N ALA A 242 18.86 -5.66 11.42
CA ALA A 242 19.00 -4.74 10.28
C ALA A 242 19.25 -3.28 10.67
N GLY A 243 19.29 -2.96 11.98
CA GLY A 243 19.55 -1.62 12.50
C GLY A 243 18.29 -0.79 12.76
N PHE A 244 17.10 -1.36 12.67
CA PHE A 244 15.86 -0.66 12.93
C PHE A 244 15.48 -0.65 14.39
N ALA A 245 14.96 0.50 14.83
CA ALA A 245 14.31 0.64 16.14
C ALA A 245 12.86 1.11 15.93
N LEU A 246 11.96 0.59 16.74
CA LEU A 246 10.56 1.01 16.74
C LEU A 246 10.47 2.49 17.13
N LEU A 247 9.91 3.32 16.25
CA LEU A 247 9.71 4.76 16.45
C LEU A 247 8.28 5.07 16.91
N ASP A 248 7.30 4.35 16.36
CA ASP A 248 5.89 4.50 16.71
C ASP A 248 5.15 3.16 16.53
N ALA A 249 4.51 2.71 17.61
CA ALA A 249 3.76 1.46 17.63
C ALA A 249 2.32 1.60 17.06
N GLY A 250 1.95 2.79 16.59
CA GLY A 250 0.59 3.04 16.16
C GLY A 250 -0.42 2.81 17.29
N ASP A 251 -1.49 2.08 17.02
CA ASP A 251 -2.50 1.73 18.03
C ASP A 251 -2.14 0.47 18.83
N ASP A 252 -0.94 -0.08 18.61
CA ASP A 252 -0.44 -1.32 19.23
C ASP A 252 -1.35 -2.54 19.08
N LYS A 253 -2.06 -2.58 17.96
CA LYS A 253 -2.95 -3.69 17.59
C LYS A 253 -2.34 -4.47 16.42
N ILE A 254 -2.78 -5.71 16.26
CA ILE A 254 -2.51 -6.54 15.09
C ILE A 254 -3.86 -7.04 14.55
N PRO A 255 -4.21 -6.77 13.29
CA PRO A 255 -3.43 -5.98 12.32
C PRO A 255 -3.29 -4.49 12.71
N GLY A 256 -2.19 -3.88 12.27
CA GLY A 256 -1.96 -2.45 12.47
C GLY A 256 -0.56 -2.00 12.10
N GLU A 257 -0.47 -0.71 11.85
CA GLU A 257 0.73 -0.07 11.33
C GLU A 257 1.78 0.14 12.42
N ARG A 258 3.06 0.02 12.05
CA ARG A 258 4.24 0.30 12.87
C ARG A 258 5.24 1.12 12.05
N LEU A 259 5.84 2.10 12.69
CA LEU A 259 6.92 2.88 12.11
C LEU A 259 8.24 2.53 12.79
N TYR A 260 9.23 2.17 11.99
CA TYR A 260 10.60 1.92 12.44
C TYR A 260 11.55 2.93 11.77
N GLU A 261 12.62 3.27 12.49
CA GLU A 261 13.72 4.11 12.01
C GLU A 261 15.01 3.32 12.00
N ASN A 262 15.75 3.37 10.91
CA ASN A 262 17.08 2.77 10.83
C ASN A 262 18.12 3.68 11.48
N LYS A 263 18.66 3.24 12.60
CA LYS A 263 19.64 4.00 13.38
C LYS A 263 21.03 4.03 12.76
N SER A 264 21.28 3.18 11.75
CA SER A 264 22.56 3.13 11.03
C SER A 264 22.67 4.19 9.93
N LEU A 265 21.56 4.85 9.57
CA LEU A 265 21.49 5.85 8.48
C LEU A 265 21.24 7.28 8.99
N GLN A 266 21.59 7.57 10.24
CA GLN A 266 21.47 8.91 10.83
C GLN A 266 22.66 9.81 10.45
#